data_c0a6dcbf0151b02efa4ab70f2762677b
#
_entry.id   c0a6dcbf0151b02efa4ab70f2762677b
#
_cell.length_a   1.000
_cell.length_b   1.000
_cell.length_c   1.000
_cell.angle_alpha   90.00
_cell.angle_beta   90.00
_cell.angle_gamma   90.00
#
_symmetry.space_group_name_H-M   'P 1'
#
loop_
_entity.id
_entity.type
_entity.pdbx_description
1 polymer ?
#
loop_
_entity_poly.entity_id
_entity_poly.type
_entity_poly.pdbx_seq_one_letter_code
_entity_poly.pdbx_strand_id
1 'polypeptide(L)'
;VNVLEISRLSLSLGQQTLLRELSLTLHPGQVHVIIGPNGTGKTSLLRALFGELAADGGDISLDGQSARQMTQARWRQQFGYMPQNIQLELDLSVIEVVVLGRLDSLSMRLADEDILAAGRALQALGIAHLADRPLYSLSGGQRQMVLFAQVLLRDPRIMMLDEPVSALDLHHQMQLMEHLCQQTREQQWITLVVLHDLNLAAQFADQLIVLAGGDLQAFGSPARVLDAPLIERLYQVPVEVSHDHSGIPFLRTVRRQPG
;
A
#
# COMPACT_ATOMS: atom_id res chain seq x y z
N VAL A 1 19.66 9.53 -3.71
CA VAL A 1 18.28 9.51 -4.26
C VAL A 1 17.69 8.15 -3.94
N ASN A 2 16.67 8.11 -3.09
CA ASN A 2 15.99 6.85 -2.77
C ASN A 2 15.26 6.35 -4.02
N VAL A 3 15.67 5.23 -4.63
CA VAL A 3 15.00 4.64 -5.78
C VAL A 3 14.85 3.14 -5.55
N LEU A 4 13.63 2.63 -5.70
CA LEU A 4 13.35 1.19 -5.68
C LEU A 4 13.25 0.70 -7.13
N GLU A 5 14.16 -0.18 -7.49
CA GLU A 5 14.20 -0.78 -8.82
C GLU A 5 13.78 -2.25 -8.74
N ILE A 6 12.88 -2.62 -9.61
CA ILE A 6 12.43 -3.99 -9.84
C ILE A 6 12.87 -4.37 -11.25
N SER A 7 13.69 -5.40 -11.40
CA SER A 7 14.27 -5.81 -12.68
C SER A 7 13.88 -7.24 -13.01
N ARG A 8 13.05 -7.42 -14.03
CA ARG A 8 12.56 -8.71 -14.58
C ARG A 8 12.09 -9.68 -13.48
N LEU A 9 11.35 -9.14 -12.50
CA LEU A 9 10.83 -9.91 -11.37
C LEU A 9 9.77 -10.90 -11.85
N SER A 10 9.98 -12.19 -11.57
CA SER A 10 9.02 -13.26 -11.85
C SER A 10 8.60 -13.91 -10.54
N LEU A 11 7.28 -14.12 -10.39
CA LEU A 11 6.68 -14.71 -9.19
C LEU A 11 5.72 -15.82 -9.58
N SER A 12 5.77 -16.93 -8.86
CA SER A 12 4.80 -18.04 -8.95
C SER A 12 4.31 -18.46 -7.56
N LEU A 13 3.11 -19.02 -7.51
CA LEU A 13 2.57 -19.68 -6.34
C LEU A 13 2.16 -21.11 -6.73
N GLY A 14 2.97 -22.09 -6.33
CA GLY A 14 2.85 -23.45 -6.84
C GLY A 14 3.09 -23.49 -8.36
N GLN A 15 2.10 -23.95 -9.11
CA GLN A 15 2.18 -24.00 -10.60
C GLN A 15 1.62 -22.73 -11.28
N GLN A 16 1.05 -21.81 -10.52
CA GLN A 16 0.45 -20.61 -11.09
C GLN A 16 1.48 -19.47 -11.15
N THR A 17 1.77 -19.00 -12.37
CA THR A 17 2.56 -17.78 -12.57
C THR A 17 1.70 -16.57 -12.21
N LEU A 18 2.21 -15.75 -11.29
CA LEU A 18 1.56 -14.53 -10.81
C LEU A 18 2.08 -13.29 -11.52
N LEU A 19 3.39 -13.22 -11.77
CA LEU A 19 4.06 -12.13 -12.49
C LEU A 19 5.17 -12.68 -13.38
N ARG A 20 5.31 -12.08 -14.56
CA ARG A 20 6.35 -12.41 -15.54
C ARG A 20 7.21 -11.18 -15.83
N GLU A 21 8.50 -11.29 -15.55
CA GLU A 21 9.54 -10.31 -15.89
C GLU A 21 9.17 -8.84 -15.65
N LEU A 22 8.44 -8.58 -14.53
CA LEU A 22 8.05 -7.23 -14.15
C LEU A 22 9.27 -6.34 -13.94
N SER A 23 9.31 -5.21 -14.64
CA SER A 23 10.35 -4.19 -14.46
C SER A 23 9.72 -2.83 -14.21
N LEU A 24 10.11 -2.19 -13.10
CA LEU A 24 9.60 -0.89 -12.65
C LEU A 24 10.69 -0.13 -11.92
N THR A 25 10.65 1.19 -12.03
CA THR A 25 11.45 2.11 -11.22
C THR A 25 10.51 3.03 -10.46
N LEU A 26 10.59 3.01 -9.12
CA LEU A 26 9.72 3.76 -8.24
C LEU A 26 10.52 4.84 -7.51
N HIS A 27 9.99 6.06 -7.52
CA HIS A 27 10.69 7.24 -7.03
C HIS A 27 10.15 7.71 -5.67
N PRO A 28 10.99 8.37 -4.85
CA PRO A 28 10.59 8.92 -3.57
C PRO A 28 9.60 10.08 -3.74
N GLY A 29 8.82 10.34 -2.69
CA GLY A 29 7.82 11.40 -2.66
C GLY A 29 6.59 11.12 -3.53
N GLN A 30 6.47 9.91 -4.09
CA GLN A 30 5.37 9.51 -4.97
C GLN A 30 4.54 8.36 -4.39
N VAL A 31 3.24 8.45 -4.59
CA VAL A 31 2.27 7.39 -4.30
C VAL A 31 2.03 6.56 -5.56
N HIS A 32 2.49 5.31 -5.53
CA HIS A 32 2.28 4.32 -6.59
C HIS A 32 1.11 3.43 -6.21
N VAL A 33 0.02 3.51 -6.94
CA VAL A 33 -1.16 2.68 -6.66
C VAL A 33 -1.19 1.49 -7.60
N ILE A 34 -1.29 0.29 -7.03
CA ILE A 34 -1.37 -0.97 -7.76
C ILE A 34 -2.84 -1.33 -7.92
N ILE A 35 -3.30 -1.44 -9.16
CA ILE A 35 -4.66 -1.84 -9.54
C ILE A 35 -4.65 -3.06 -10.45
N GLY A 36 -5.78 -3.73 -10.56
CA GLY A 36 -5.98 -4.89 -11.42
C GLY A 36 -7.02 -5.84 -10.85
N PRO A 37 -7.54 -6.78 -11.63
CA PRO A 37 -8.49 -7.80 -11.18
C PRO A 37 -7.99 -8.62 -10.00
N ASN A 38 -8.89 -9.34 -9.31
CA ASN A 38 -8.49 -10.23 -8.24
C ASN A 38 -7.62 -11.37 -8.75
N GLY A 39 -6.66 -11.80 -7.94
CA GLY A 39 -5.74 -12.90 -8.28
C GLY A 39 -4.62 -12.53 -9.25
N THR A 40 -4.41 -11.26 -9.60
CA THR A 40 -3.37 -10.81 -10.54
C THR A 40 -1.98 -10.62 -9.90
N GLY A 41 -1.81 -11.00 -8.63
CA GLY A 41 -0.50 -10.96 -7.98
C GLY A 41 -0.17 -9.64 -7.24
N LYS A 42 -1.12 -8.73 -7.03
CA LYS A 42 -0.89 -7.43 -6.35
C LYS A 42 -0.31 -7.61 -4.94
N THR A 43 -1.00 -8.35 -4.07
CA THR A 43 -0.50 -8.73 -2.72
C THR A 43 0.80 -9.52 -2.79
N SER A 44 0.94 -10.42 -3.77
CA SER A 44 2.16 -11.22 -3.95
C SER A 44 3.36 -10.36 -4.33
N LEU A 45 3.15 -9.30 -5.12
CA LEU A 45 4.18 -8.31 -5.41
C LEU A 45 4.64 -7.61 -4.11
N LEU A 46 3.72 -7.11 -3.29
CA LEU A 46 4.09 -6.49 -2.01
C LEU A 46 4.84 -7.46 -1.10
N ARG A 47 4.39 -8.71 -1.00
CA ARG A 47 5.05 -9.75 -0.21
C ARG A 47 6.45 -10.12 -0.74
N ALA A 48 6.63 -10.11 -2.06
CA ALA A 48 7.94 -10.33 -2.66
C ALA A 48 8.89 -9.16 -2.40
N LEU A 49 8.42 -7.92 -2.53
CA LEU A 49 9.17 -6.71 -2.18
C LEU A 49 9.60 -6.72 -0.71
N PHE A 50 8.72 -7.17 0.19
CA PHE A 50 9.01 -7.29 1.63
C PHE A 50 9.93 -8.47 1.97
N GLY A 51 10.19 -9.36 1.01
CA GLY A 51 11.00 -10.56 1.22
C GLY A 51 10.27 -11.67 2.01
N GLU A 52 8.94 -11.75 1.91
CA GLU A 52 8.13 -12.86 2.42
C GLU A 52 7.92 -13.96 1.36
N LEU A 53 7.82 -13.55 0.11
CA LEU A 53 7.68 -14.44 -1.03
C LEU A 53 8.98 -14.43 -1.84
N ALA A 54 9.56 -15.60 -2.05
CA ALA A 54 10.76 -15.73 -2.87
C ALA A 54 10.42 -15.48 -4.36
N ALA A 55 11.27 -14.72 -5.05
CA ALA A 55 11.17 -14.54 -6.48
C ALA A 55 11.76 -15.73 -7.24
N ASP A 56 11.10 -16.15 -8.32
CA ASP A 56 11.61 -17.18 -9.23
C ASP A 56 12.76 -16.65 -10.09
N GLY A 57 12.76 -15.35 -10.37
CA GLY A 57 13.78 -14.67 -11.17
C GLY A 57 13.72 -13.15 -10.99
N GLY A 58 14.70 -12.48 -11.58
CA GLY A 58 14.83 -11.03 -11.48
C GLY A 58 15.54 -10.58 -10.22
N ASP A 59 15.53 -9.26 -9.97
CA ASP A 59 16.15 -8.65 -8.80
C ASP A 59 15.34 -7.45 -8.29
N ILE A 60 15.49 -7.15 -7.01
CA ILE A 60 14.91 -5.98 -6.35
C ILE A 60 16.07 -5.24 -5.68
N SER A 61 16.24 -3.96 -5.98
CA SER A 61 17.29 -3.14 -5.39
C SER A 61 16.76 -1.80 -4.87
N LEU A 62 17.35 -1.32 -3.81
CA LEU A 62 17.12 0.00 -3.24
C LEU A 62 18.44 0.78 -3.32
N ASP A 63 18.44 1.91 -4.04
CA ASP A 63 19.64 2.72 -4.30
C ASP A 63 20.82 1.91 -4.89
N GLY A 64 20.52 0.98 -5.80
CA GLY A 64 21.51 0.11 -6.42
C GLY A 64 22.00 -1.04 -5.53
N GLN A 65 21.55 -1.14 -4.28
CA GLN A 65 21.82 -2.29 -3.42
C GLN A 65 20.76 -3.36 -3.58
N SER A 66 21.13 -4.53 -4.10
CA SER A 66 20.22 -5.67 -4.25
C SER A 66 19.77 -6.22 -2.88
N ALA A 67 18.48 -6.54 -2.78
CA ALA A 67 17.91 -7.22 -1.62
C ALA A 67 18.64 -8.52 -1.28
N ARG A 68 19.18 -9.21 -2.28
CA ARG A 68 19.95 -10.46 -2.12
C ARG A 68 21.29 -10.27 -1.40
N GLN A 69 21.81 -9.04 -1.38
CA GLN A 69 23.08 -8.70 -0.72
C GLN A 69 22.90 -8.28 0.74
N MET A 70 21.64 -8.20 1.21
CA MET A 70 21.30 -7.84 2.58
C MET A 70 20.76 -9.05 3.35
N THR A 71 20.87 -9.00 4.67
CA THR A 71 20.09 -9.91 5.52
C THR A 71 18.60 -9.53 5.43
N GLN A 72 17.73 -10.52 5.53
CA GLN A 72 16.28 -10.28 5.48
C GLN A 72 15.82 -9.26 6.54
N ALA A 73 16.39 -9.29 7.74
CA ALA A 73 16.07 -8.33 8.80
C ALA A 73 16.43 -6.90 8.36
N ARG A 74 17.64 -6.68 7.84
CA ARG A 74 18.10 -5.37 7.37
C ARG A 74 17.28 -4.86 6.18
N TRP A 75 16.88 -5.76 5.29
CA TRP A 75 16.01 -5.42 4.16
C TRP A 75 14.64 -4.97 4.66
N ARG A 76 13.99 -5.76 5.54
CA ARG A 76 12.67 -5.45 6.10
C ARG A 76 12.61 -4.19 6.95
N GLN A 77 13.72 -3.77 7.55
CA GLN A 77 13.81 -2.49 8.26
C GLN A 77 13.60 -1.27 7.37
N GLN A 78 13.77 -1.41 6.04
CA GLN A 78 13.51 -0.32 5.09
C GLN A 78 12.02 -0.07 4.89
N PHE A 79 11.14 -0.98 5.34
CA PHE A 79 9.72 -1.01 5.00
C PHE A 79 8.81 -0.76 6.20
N GLY A 80 7.79 0.07 5.97
CA GLY A 80 6.54 0.04 6.70
C GLY A 80 5.54 -0.77 5.89
N TYR A 81 5.13 -1.94 6.38
CA TYR A 81 4.21 -2.81 5.65
C TYR A 81 2.95 -3.07 6.46
N MET A 82 1.81 -2.73 5.86
CA MET A 82 0.48 -3.04 6.35
C MET A 82 -0.17 -4.08 5.43
N PRO A 83 -0.19 -5.37 5.80
CA PRO A 83 -0.87 -6.41 5.02
C PRO A 83 -2.40 -6.32 5.16
N GLN A 84 -3.12 -6.89 4.19
CA GLN A 84 -4.58 -6.87 4.10
C GLN A 84 -5.27 -7.45 5.35
N ASN A 85 -4.79 -8.59 5.84
CA ASN A 85 -5.37 -9.29 6.98
C ASN A 85 -4.37 -9.38 8.13
N ILE A 86 -4.62 -8.65 9.19
CA ILE A 86 -3.89 -8.77 10.44
C ILE A 86 -4.86 -9.28 11.51
N GLN A 87 -4.72 -10.55 11.86
CA GLN A 87 -5.39 -11.12 13.03
C GLN A 87 -4.47 -10.92 14.24
N LEU A 88 -4.67 -9.81 14.94
CA LEU A 88 -4.03 -9.59 16.24
C LEU A 88 -5.03 -10.00 17.33
N GLU A 89 -4.90 -11.22 17.83
CA GLU A 89 -5.58 -11.70 19.03
C GLU A 89 -4.75 -11.34 20.29
N LEU A 90 -4.24 -10.12 20.33
CA LEU A 90 -3.45 -9.64 21.45
C LEU A 90 -4.33 -8.83 22.39
N ASP A 91 -4.20 -9.11 23.69
CA ASP A 91 -4.83 -8.32 24.76
C ASP A 91 -3.97 -7.08 25.05
N LEU A 92 -3.87 -6.22 24.04
CA LEU A 92 -3.13 -4.96 24.09
C LEU A 92 -4.09 -3.78 23.84
N SER A 93 -3.79 -2.67 24.50
CA SER A 93 -4.43 -1.39 24.21
C SER A 93 -3.96 -0.83 22.87
N VAL A 94 -4.74 0.09 22.31
CA VAL A 94 -4.41 0.76 21.04
C VAL A 94 -3.04 1.43 21.10
N ILE A 95 -2.74 2.17 22.18
CA ILE A 95 -1.45 2.84 22.32
C ILE A 95 -0.29 1.85 22.33
N GLU A 96 -0.44 0.72 23.03
CA GLU A 96 0.58 -0.34 23.06
C GLU A 96 0.81 -0.93 21.66
N VAL A 97 -0.26 -1.19 20.89
CA VAL A 97 -0.13 -1.70 19.52
C VAL A 97 0.59 -0.69 18.63
N VAL A 98 0.27 0.59 18.72
CA VAL A 98 0.91 1.62 17.90
C VAL A 98 2.39 1.75 18.23
N VAL A 99 2.75 1.72 19.52
CA VAL A 99 4.15 1.80 19.98
C VAL A 99 4.98 0.60 19.47
N LEU A 100 4.38 -0.59 19.26
CA LEU A 100 5.09 -1.73 18.65
C LEU A 100 5.70 -1.39 17.28
N GLY A 101 5.21 -0.36 16.59
CA GLY A 101 5.80 0.14 15.35
C GLY A 101 7.26 0.63 15.53
N ARG A 102 7.62 1.09 16.74
CA ARG A 102 8.97 1.58 17.08
C ARG A 102 9.91 0.49 17.58
N LEU A 103 9.39 -0.69 17.95
CA LEU A 103 10.24 -1.76 18.45
C LEU A 103 11.08 -2.35 17.33
N ASP A 104 12.33 -1.94 17.27
CA ASP A 104 13.36 -2.72 16.60
C ASP A 104 13.59 -4.02 17.38
N SER A 105 13.83 -5.12 16.68
CA SER A 105 13.99 -6.48 17.21
C SER A 105 15.06 -6.65 18.30
N LEU A 106 15.77 -5.59 18.70
CA LEU A 106 16.90 -5.59 19.61
C LEU A 106 16.73 -4.76 20.89
N SER A 107 15.75 -3.88 21.00
CA SER A 107 15.50 -3.12 22.23
C SER A 107 14.06 -3.28 22.71
N MET A 108 13.85 -4.09 23.75
CA MET A 108 12.56 -4.24 24.45
C MET A 108 12.31 -3.09 25.47
N ARG A 109 12.93 -1.93 25.28
CA ARG A 109 12.69 -0.77 26.16
C ARG A 109 11.99 0.31 25.36
N LEU A 110 10.76 0.55 25.71
CA LEU A 110 9.98 1.71 25.26
C LEU A 110 10.51 2.95 25.99
N ALA A 111 10.83 3.99 25.23
CA ALA A 111 11.10 5.31 25.78
C ALA A 111 9.81 6.11 25.90
N ASP A 112 9.73 7.05 26.83
CA ASP A 112 8.58 7.95 26.96
C ASP A 112 8.32 8.71 25.64
N GLU A 113 9.36 8.98 24.87
CA GLU A 113 9.27 9.60 23.54
C GLU A 113 8.50 8.75 22.52
N ASP A 114 8.57 7.44 22.61
CA ASP A 114 7.85 6.51 21.72
C ASP A 114 6.35 6.54 22.01
N ILE A 115 5.99 6.62 23.30
CA ILE A 115 4.59 6.76 23.73
C ILE A 115 4.02 8.09 23.26
N LEU A 116 4.79 9.18 23.40
CA LEU A 116 4.40 10.50 22.91
C LEU A 116 4.25 10.53 21.39
N ALA A 117 5.14 9.86 20.66
CA ALA A 117 5.06 9.75 19.20
C ALA A 117 3.82 8.96 18.77
N ALA A 118 3.50 7.85 19.45
CA ALA A 118 2.28 7.08 19.23
C ALA A 118 1.02 7.91 19.49
N GLY A 119 0.99 8.68 20.60
CA GLY A 119 -0.10 9.59 20.90
C GLY A 119 -0.32 10.64 19.80
N ARG A 120 0.77 11.23 19.29
CA ARG A 120 0.70 12.19 18.16
C ARG A 120 0.17 11.53 16.87
N ALA A 121 0.59 10.31 16.56
CA ALA A 121 0.07 9.59 15.39
C ALA A 121 -1.42 9.31 15.51
N LEU A 122 -1.89 8.85 16.69
CA LEU A 122 -3.32 8.65 16.95
C LEU A 122 -4.11 9.97 16.86
N GLN A 123 -3.54 11.06 17.32
CA GLN A 123 -4.18 12.38 17.25
C GLN A 123 -4.28 12.87 15.80
N ALA A 124 -3.24 12.74 15.00
CA ALA A 124 -3.22 13.12 13.58
C ALA A 124 -4.29 12.35 12.76
N LEU A 125 -4.57 11.11 13.16
CA LEU A 125 -5.60 10.28 12.54
C LEU A 125 -6.98 10.40 13.21
N GLY A 126 -7.18 11.31 14.16
CA GLY A 126 -8.46 11.56 14.84
C GLY A 126 -8.94 10.44 15.76
N ILE A 127 -8.08 9.46 16.07
CA ILE A 127 -8.42 8.27 16.86
C ILE A 127 -7.77 8.25 18.26
N ALA A 128 -7.24 9.38 18.74
CA ALA A 128 -6.61 9.47 20.07
C ALA A 128 -7.56 9.04 21.21
N HIS A 129 -8.87 9.22 21.06
CA HIS A 129 -9.89 8.82 22.03
C HIS A 129 -9.99 7.28 22.20
N LEU A 130 -9.33 6.51 21.34
CA LEU A 130 -9.28 5.05 21.41
C LEU A 130 -8.03 4.52 22.13
N ALA A 131 -7.07 5.39 22.51
CA ALA A 131 -5.73 5.02 22.97
C ALA A 131 -5.69 3.93 24.04
N ASP A 132 -6.57 4.03 25.06
CA ASP A 132 -6.62 3.10 26.19
C ASP A 132 -7.57 1.91 25.97
N ARG A 133 -8.23 1.85 24.80
CA ARG A 133 -9.17 0.75 24.51
C ARG A 133 -8.42 -0.50 24.09
N PRO A 134 -8.89 -1.70 24.49
CA PRO A 134 -8.35 -2.96 23.98
C PRO A 134 -8.59 -3.07 22.46
N LEU A 135 -7.56 -3.51 21.70
CA LEU A 135 -7.65 -3.61 20.25
C LEU A 135 -8.81 -4.50 19.77
N TYR A 136 -9.08 -5.60 20.49
CA TYR A 136 -10.17 -6.52 20.14
C TYR A 136 -11.57 -5.90 20.25
N SER A 137 -11.72 -4.80 21.02
CA SER A 137 -13.00 -4.10 21.19
C SER A 137 -13.35 -3.15 20.03
N LEU A 138 -12.43 -2.94 19.10
CA LEU A 138 -12.58 -2.00 18.00
C LEU A 138 -13.34 -2.61 16.83
N SER A 139 -14.05 -1.74 16.08
CA SER A 139 -14.58 -2.09 14.76
C SER A 139 -13.44 -2.40 13.78
N GLY A 140 -13.75 -3.08 12.66
CA GLY A 140 -12.76 -3.37 11.61
C GLY A 140 -12.06 -2.11 11.10
N GLY A 141 -12.81 -1.04 10.84
CA GLY A 141 -12.26 0.23 10.37
C GLY A 141 -11.38 0.92 11.42
N GLN A 142 -11.83 0.96 12.69
CA GLN A 142 -11.00 1.52 13.76
C GLN A 142 -9.69 0.76 13.91
N ARG A 143 -9.75 -0.57 13.83
CA ARG A 143 -8.55 -1.43 13.88
C ARG A 143 -7.61 -1.13 12.72
N GLN A 144 -8.15 -0.92 11.53
CA GLN A 144 -7.37 -0.57 10.34
C GLN A 144 -6.63 0.76 10.51
N MET A 145 -7.29 1.79 11.07
CA MET A 145 -6.67 3.08 11.39
C MET A 145 -5.56 2.95 12.45
N VAL A 146 -5.73 2.09 13.46
CA VAL A 146 -4.69 1.81 14.48
C VAL A 146 -3.46 1.14 13.84
N LEU A 147 -3.67 0.16 12.95
CA LEU A 147 -2.58 -0.50 12.24
C LEU A 147 -1.85 0.46 11.30
N PHE A 148 -2.57 1.37 10.68
CA PHE A 148 -1.95 2.44 9.89
C PHE A 148 -1.09 3.36 10.77
N ALA A 149 -1.59 3.79 11.95
CA ALA A 149 -0.81 4.56 12.92
C ALA A 149 0.47 3.82 13.34
N GLN A 150 0.38 2.51 13.58
CA GLN A 150 1.53 1.67 13.92
C GLN A 150 2.61 1.67 12.83
N VAL A 151 2.19 1.55 11.57
CA VAL A 151 3.13 1.51 10.44
C VAL A 151 3.76 2.89 10.20
N LEU A 152 3.03 3.99 10.41
CA LEU A 152 3.56 5.35 10.33
C LEU A 152 4.72 5.58 11.32
N LEU A 153 4.66 4.98 12.52
CA LEU A 153 5.70 5.16 13.53
C LEU A 153 7.05 4.53 13.15
N ARG A 154 7.08 3.64 12.17
CA ARG A 154 8.34 3.00 11.74
C ARG A 154 9.28 3.95 11.02
N ASP A 155 8.77 5.07 10.52
CA ASP A 155 9.51 6.04 9.69
C ASP A 155 10.33 5.33 8.58
N PRO A 156 9.65 4.60 7.69
CA PRO A 156 10.30 3.75 6.70
C PRO A 156 10.82 4.55 5.51
N ARG A 157 11.66 3.93 4.69
CA ARG A 157 12.00 4.46 3.36
C ARG A 157 10.96 4.07 2.31
N ILE A 158 10.33 2.91 2.49
CA ILE A 158 9.31 2.36 1.60
C ILE A 158 8.07 2.06 2.43
N MET A 159 6.95 2.69 2.09
CA MET A 159 5.64 2.45 2.69
C MET A 159 4.83 1.54 1.79
N MET A 160 4.34 0.41 2.30
CA MET A 160 3.50 -0.53 1.55
C MET A 160 2.21 -0.81 2.29
N LEU A 161 1.09 -0.61 1.61
CA LEU A 161 -0.25 -0.81 2.18
C LEU A 161 -1.08 -1.70 1.25
N ASP A 162 -1.56 -2.82 1.77
CA ASP A 162 -2.39 -3.77 1.03
C ASP A 162 -3.86 -3.59 1.41
N GLU A 163 -4.63 -2.93 0.55
CA GLU A 163 -6.05 -2.59 0.74
C GLU A 163 -6.36 -1.84 2.05
N PRO A 164 -5.64 -0.74 2.35
CA PRO A 164 -5.70 -0.09 3.67
C PRO A 164 -7.05 0.57 3.98
N VAL A 165 -7.94 0.68 3.02
CA VAL A 165 -9.22 1.38 3.15
C VAL A 165 -10.44 0.46 3.04
N SER A 166 -10.25 -0.85 2.89
CA SER A 166 -11.34 -1.79 2.56
C SER A 166 -12.44 -1.90 3.63
N ALA A 167 -12.12 -1.64 4.91
CA ALA A 167 -13.07 -1.67 6.01
C ALA A 167 -13.50 -0.28 6.53
N LEU A 168 -13.07 0.80 5.84
CA LEU A 168 -13.31 2.19 6.24
C LEU A 168 -14.54 2.75 5.55
N ASP A 169 -15.28 3.62 6.24
CA ASP A 169 -16.25 4.51 5.62
C ASP A 169 -15.55 5.61 4.80
N LEU A 170 -16.31 6.32 3.99
CA LEU A 170 -15.77 7.33 3.07
C LEU A 170 -14.95 8.41 3.78
N HIS A 171 -15.38 8.86 4.96
CA HIS A 171 -14.65 9.89 5.72
C HIS A 171 -13.24 9.41 6.13
N HIS A 172 -13.17 8.22 6.72
CA HIS A 172 -11.89 7.63 7.16
C HIS A 172 -11.01 7.20 5.98
N GLN A 173 -11.60 6.77 4.85
CA GLN A 173 -10.85 6.49 3.62
C GLN A 173 -10.12 7.74 3.13
N MET A 174 -10.84 8.87 3.02
CA MET A 174 -10.26 10.15 2.60
C MET A 174 -9.17 10.59 3.56
N GLN A 175 -9.46 10.58 4.86
CA GLN A 175 -8.52 10.98 5.90
C GLN A 175 -7.21 10.17 5.86
N LEU A 176 -7.30 8.84 5.71
CA LEU A 176 -6.13 7.95 5.62
C LEU A 176 -5.31 8.28 4.37
N MET A 177 -5.97 8.37 3.21
CA MET A 177 -5.27 8.60 1.95
C MET A 177 -4.64 9.99 1.86
N GLU A 178 -5.32 11.04 2.34
CA GLU A 178 -4.76 12.39 2.42
C GLU A 178 -3.53 12.43 3.32
N HIS A 179 -3.61 11.81 4.51
CA HIS A 179 -2.48 11.73 5.44
C HIS A 179 -1.31 10.96 4.84
N LEU A 180 -1.59 9.82 4.19
CA LEU A 180 -0.56 9.03 3.50
C LEU A 180 0.15 9.84 2.41
N CYS A 181 -0.61 10.54 1.56
CA CYS A 181 -0.03 11.37 0.49
C CYS A 181 0.81 12.52 1.05
N GLN A 182 0.33 13.17 2.11
CA GLN A 182 1.08 14.23 2.79
C GLN A 182 2.40 13.70 3.34
N GLN A 183 2.36 12.62 4.13
CA GLN A 183 3.56 12.03 4.72
C GLN A 183 4.52 11.50 3.66
N THR A 184 4.02 10.90 2.58
CA THR A 184 4.83 10.45 1.45
C THR A 184 5.69 11.58 0.88
N ARG A 185 5.08 12.76 0.70
CA ARG A 185 5.79 13.94 0.16
C ARG A 185 6.74 14.57 1.16
N GLU A 186 6.33 14.72 2.41
CA GLU A 186 7.14 15.33 3.48
C GLU A 186 8.36 14.48 3.81
N GLN A 187 8.19 13.17 3.96
CA GLN A 187 9.23 12.24 4.36
C GLN A 187 9.99 11.63 3.16
N GLN A 188 9.56 11.95 1.93
CA GLN A 188 10.16 11.40 0.70
C GLN A 188 10.12 9.86 0.68
N TRP A 189 9.02 9.25 1.15
CA TRP A 189 8.84 7.81 1.05
C TRP A 189 8.57 7.37 -0.39
N ILE A 190 8.96 6.14 -0.71
CA ILE A 190 8.43 5.42 -1.86
C ILE A 190 7.19 4.70 -1.38
N THR A 191 6.01 5.12 -1.80
CA THR A 191 4.76 4.56 -1.30
C THR A 191 4.09 3.68 -2.35
N LEU A 192 3.76 2.43 -1.98
CA LEU A 192 2.97 1.50 -2.78
C LEU A 192 1.66 1.17 -2.05
N VAL A 193 0.55 1.34 -2.74
CA VAL A 193 -0.79 1.04 -2.18
C VAL A 193 -1.55 0.15 -3.14
N VAL A 194 -2.12 -0.94 -2.65
CA VAL A 194 -3.10 -1.72 -3.42
C VAL A 194 -4.49 -1.16 -3.16
N LEU A 195 -5.19 -0.77 -4.21
CA LEU A 195 -6.58 -0.32 -4.14
C LEU A 195 -7.46 -1.07 -5.13
N HIS A 196 -8.74 -1.24 -4.78
CA HIS A 196 -9.77 -1.80 -5.66
C HIS A 196 -10.64 -0.73 -6.30
N ASP A 197 -10.85 0.39 -5.62
CA ASP A 197 -11.61 1.52 -6.15
C ASP A 197 -10.75 2.32 -7.12
N LEU A 198 -11.14 2.29 -8.40
CA LEU A 198 -10.41 2.97 -9.49
C LEU A 198 -10.51 4.49 -9.38
N ASN A 199 -11.60 5.03 -8.84
CA ASN A 199 -11.75 6.46 -8.66
C ASN A 199 -10.89 6.97 -7.50
N LEU A 200 -10.83 6.21 -6.40
CA LEU A 200 -9.90 6.50 -5.31
C LEU A 200 -8.44 6.40 -5.78
N ALA A 201 -8.12 5.37 -6.58
CA ALA A 201 -6.79 5.21 -7.18
C ALA A 201 -6.45 6.41 -8.09
N ALA A 202 -7.39 6.86 -8.93
CA ALA A 202 -7.20 8.02 -9.81
C ALA A 202 -6.94 9.31 -9.03
N GLN A 203 -7.62 9.48 -7.90
CA GLN A 203 -7.55 10.69 -7.09
C GLN A 203 -6.23 10.82 -6.32
N PHE A 204 -5.67 9.71 -5.83
CA PHE A 204 -4.54 9.73 -4.91
C PHE A 204 -3.21 9.26 -5.49
N ALA A 205 -3.22 8.59 -6.66
CA ALA A 205 -1.99 8.11 -7.26
C ALA A 205 -1.23 9.22 -8.00
N ASP A 206 0.08 9.29 -7.77
CA ASP A 206 1.00 9.97 -8.69
C ASP A 206 1.29 9.06 -9.90
N GLN A 207 1.37 7.74 -9.67
CA GLN A 207 1.56 6.71 -10.70
C GLN A 207 0.66 5.50 -10.44
N LEU A 208 0.09 4.96 -11.50
CA LEU A 208 -0.64 3.69 -11.47
C LEU A 208 0.23 2.56 -12.01
N ILE A 209 0.19 1.41 -11.34
CA ILE A 209 0.76 0.14 -11.76
C ILE A 209 -0.42 -0.79 -12.04
N VAL A 210 -0.67 -1.11 -13.30
CA VAL A 210 -1.80 -1.95 -13.71
C VAL A 210 -1.32 -3.37 -13.98
N LEU A 211 -1.78 -4.33 -13.17
CA LEU A 211 -1.39 -5.73 -13.27
C LEU A 211 -2.59 -6.58 -13.72
N ALA A 212 -2.38 -7.39 -14.75
CA ALA A 212 -3.37 -8.39 -15.17
C ALA A 212 -2.70 -9.53 -15.98
N GLY A 213 -3.23 -10.75 -15.83
CA GLY A 213 -2.74 -11.92 -16.57
C GLY A 213 -1.27 -12.27 -16.33
N GLY A 214 -0.70 -11.80 -15.22
CA GLY A 214 0.71 -11.99 -14.88
C GLY A 214 1.66 -10.95 -15.49
N ASP A 215 1.14 -9.92 -16.15
CA ASP A 215 1.94 -8.90 -16.84
C ASP A 215 1.60 -7.49 -16.37
N LEU A 216 2.58 -6.58 -16.53
CA LEU A 216 2.36 -5.15 -16.42
C LEU A 216 1.59 -4.68 -17.66
N GLN A 217 0.34 -4.24 -17.48
CA GLN A 217 -0.51 -3.77 -18.56
C GLN A 217 -0.29 -2.30 -18.88
N ALA A 218 -0.02 -1.49 -17.84
CA ALA A 218 0.27 -0.08 -17.97
C ALA A 218 1.00 0.44 -16.72
N PHE A 219 1.82 1.49 -16.91
CA PHE A 219 2.48 2.25 -15.85
C PHE A 219 2.51 3.73 -16.22
N GLY A 220 2.08 4.61 -15.33
CA GLY A 220 2.06 6.04 -15.59
C GLY A 220 1.06 6.80 -14.73
N SER A 221 0.92 8.11 -14.97
CA SER A 221 -0.07 8.92 -14.26
C SER A 221 -1.50 8.44 -14.54
N PRO A 222 -2.44 8.66 -13.61
CA PRO A 222 -3.85 8.25 -13.81
C PRO A 222 -4.44 8.74 -15.13
N ALA A 223 -4.20 10.00 -15.51
CA ALA A 223 -4.72 10.58 -16.74
C ALA A 223 -4.18 9.92 -18.03
N ARG A 224 -3.02 9.26 -17.97
CA ARG A 224 -2.42 8.54 -19.10
C ARG A 224 -2.81 7.07 -19.17
N VAL A 225 -3.13 6.49 -18.02
CA VAL A 225 -3.32 5.05 -17.87
C VAL A 225 -4.81 4.67 -17.89
N LEU A 226 -5.67 5.48 -17.24
CA LEU A 226 -7.08 5.13 -17.12
C LEU A 226 -7.85 5.56 -18.37
N ASP A 227 -7.96 4.65 -19.32
CA ASP A 227 -8.84 4.79 -20.48
C ASP A 227 -9.92 3.69 -20.51
N ALA A 228 -11.03 3.95 -21.21
CA ALA A 228 -12.13 3.01 -21.26
C ALA A 228 -11.74 1.67 -21.89
N PRO A 229 -10.98 1.62 -23.02
CA PRO A 229 -10.57 0.35 -23.62
C PRO A 229 -9.73 -0.55 -22.68
N LEU A 230 -8.81 0.02 -21.92
CA LEU A 230 -8.02 -0.74 -20.94
C LEU A 230 -8.89 -1.31 -19.83
N ILE A 231 -9.74 -0.46 -19.24
CA ILE A 231 -10.57 -0.85 -18.10
C ILE A 231 -11.63 -1.88 -18.52
N GLU A 232 -12.30 -1.67 -19.66
CA GLU A 232 -13.27 -2.64 -20.19
C GLU A 232 -12.64 -4.01 -20.47
N ARG A 233 -11.43 -4.02 -21.03
CA ARG A 233 -10.67 -5.26 -21.28
C ARG A 233 -10.31 -5.98 -19.98
N LEU A 234 -9.88 -5.26 -18.96
CA LEU A 234 -9.38 -5.86 -17.73
C LEU A 234 -10.49 -6.29 -16.77
N TYR A 235 -11.54 -5.47 -16.65
CA TYR A 235 -12.61 -5.71 -15.68
C TYR A 235 -13.88 -6.28 -16.31
N GLN A 236 -13.95 -6.36 -17.65
CA GLN A 236 -15.06 -6.93 -18.43
C GLN A 236 -16.39 -6.21 -18.19
N VAL A 237 -16.34 -4.92 -17.89
CA VAL A 237 -17.50 -4.05 -17.69
C VAL A 237 -17.39 -2.81 -18.57
N PRO A 238 -18.47 -2.37 -19.22
CA PRO A 238 -18.46 -1.12 -19.99
C PRO A 238 -18.31 0.06 -19.03
N VAL A 239 -17.44 1.00 -19.39
CA VAL A 239 -17.15 2.19 -18.59
C VAL A 239 -17.10 3.44 -19.46
N GLU A 240 -17.44 4.56 -18.86
CA GLU A 240 -17.17 5.89 -19.39
C GLU A 240 -16.09 6.53 -18.51
N VAL A 241 -15.09 7.15 -19.14
CA VAL A 241 -14.05 7.92 -18.48
C VAL A 241 -14.28 9.39 -18.76
N SER A 242 -14.41 10.17 -17.72
CA SER A 242 -14.52 11.63 -17.77
C SER A 242 -13.40 12.24 -16.92
N HIS A 243 -13.20 13.54 -16.99
CA HIS A 243 -12.18 14.24 -16.21
C HIS A 243 -12.85 15.37 -15.41
N ASP A 244 -12.40 15.57 -14.20
CA ASP A 244 -12.82 16.72 -13.41
C ASP A 244 -12.12 18.01 -13.87
N HIS A 245 -12.41 19.13 -13.20
CA HIS A 245 -11.81 20.44 -13.51
C HIS A 245 -10.29 20.51 -13.29
N SER A 246 -9.73 19.55 -12.56
CA SER A 246 -8.28 19.41 -12.30
C SER A 246 -7.62 18.44 -13.26
N GLY A 247 -8.38 17.83 -14.17
CA GLY A 247 -7.88 16.84 -15.13
C GLY A 247 -7.71 15.44 -14.54
N ILE A 248 -8.25 15.18 -13.34
CA ILE A 248 -8.25 13.86 -12.72
C ILE A 248 -9.33 13.01 -13.38
N PRO A 249 -8.99 11.82 -13.92
CA PRO A 249 -9.98 10.94 -14.52
C PRO A 249 -10.90 10.34 -13.45
N PHE A 250 -12.17 10.23 -13.78
CA PHE A 250 -13.11 9.45 -13.00
C PHE A 250 -13.91 8.52 -13.90
N LEU A 251 -14.21 7.32 -13.38
CA LEU A 251 -14.82 6.25 -14.13
C LEU A 251 -16.26 6.05 -13.65
N ARG A 252 -17.15 5.88 -14.61
CA ARG A 252 -18.54 5.48 -14.39
C ARG A 252 -18.83 4.17 -15.11
N THR A 253 -19.26 3.15 -14.38
CA THR A 253 -19.75 1.92 -15.02
C THR A 253 -21.05 2.17 -15.73
N VAL A 254 -21.20 1.64 -16.95
CA VAL A 254 -22.41 1.75 -17.75
C VAL A 254 -23.21 0.46 -17.65
N ARG A 255 -24.49 0.58 -17.31
CA ARG A 255 -25.38 -0.58 -17.25
C ARG A 255 -25.67 -1.06 -18.67
N ARG A 256 -25.39 -2.33 -18.98
CA ARG A 256 -25.83 -2.94 -20.22
C ARG A 256 -27.36 -2.96 -20.21
N GLN A 257 -28.01 -2.32 -21.21
CA GLN A 257 -29.44 -2.51 -21.42
C GLN A 257 -29.62 -3.95 -21.91
N PRO A 258 -30.54 -4.72 -21.32
CA PRO A 258 -30.92 -5.99 -21.88
C PRO A 258 -31.52 -5.74 -23.27
N GLY A 259 -30.91 -6.33 -24.30
CA GLY A 259 -31.45 -6.34 -25.66
C GLY A 259 -32.75 -7.17 -25.77
#